data_75fa83c740f25cf9a04d0b739bf467e3
#
_entry.id   75fa83c740f25cf9a04d0b739bf467e3
#
_cell.length_a   1.000
_cell.length_b   1.000
_cell.length_c   1.000
_cell.angle_alpha   90.00
_cell.angle_beta   90.00
_cell.angle_gamma   90.00
#
_symmetry.space_group_name_H-M   'P 1'
#
loop_
_entity.id
_entity.type
_entity.pdbx_description
1 polymer ?
#
loop_
_entity_poly.entity_id
_entity_poly.type
_entity_poly.pdbx_seq_one_letter_code
_entity_poly.pdbx_strand_id
1 'polypeptide(L)'
;GRELYFTEHGSYEMMDYKYAAQNGLIPEDYLVWWGYEDQKLFEFAKQKVTELAAQPEPFNLTMLTVDTHFEDGYMCEGCPKLYGDDQYSNVMRCSSQQVASFIRWIQQQDFYENTTIVLCGDHPTMDSDYCEDMDSDYIRRTYTAYINAAAQKETETRRDFTTFDQFPTTLAALGVQIEGNRLGLGTNLFSSETTLTE
;
A
#
# COMPACT_ATOMS: atom_id res chain seq x y z
N GLY A 1 -18.55 -3.96 -1.18
CA GLY A 1 -17.25 -3.97 -1.67
C GLY A 1 -16.17 -4.58 -0.79
N ARG A 2 -15.14 -3.81 -0.51
CA ARG A 2 -13.92 -4.29 0.18
C ARG A 2 -14.18 -4.79 1.59
N GLU A 3 -15.01 -4.10 2.37
CA GLU A 3 -15.41 -4.55 3.70
C GLU A 3 -15.91 -6.00 3.66
N LEU A 4 -16.89 -6.29 2.81
CA LEU A 4 -17.44 -7.63 2.68
C LEU A 4 -16.37 -8.66 2.30
N TYR A 5 -15.46 -8.30 1.39
CA TYR A 5 -14.37 -9.19 1.00
C TYR A 5 -13.51 -9.59 2.20
N PHE A 6 -13.04 -8.63 2.99
CA PHE A 6 -12.17 -8.91 4.12
C PHE A 6 -12.89 -9.63 5.27
N THR A 7 -14.14 -9.30 5.53
CA THR A 7 -14.93 -9.97 6.58
C THR A 7 -15.25 -11.42 6.23
N GLU A 8 -15.57 -11.71 4.97
CA GLU A 8 -15.86 -13.07 4.48
C GLU A 8 -14.60 -13.94 4.33
N HIS A 9 -13.42 -13.36 4.09
CA HIS A 9 -12.18 -14.10 3.80
C HIS A 9 -11.19 -14.14 4.97
N GLY A 10 -11.58 -13.77 6.18
CA GLY A 10 -10.66 -13.84 7.31
C GLY A 10 -11.15 -13.15 8.57
N SER A 11 -12.39 -12.69 8.58
CA SER A 11 -12.98 -11.99 9.73
C SER A 11 -12.12 -10.80 10.21
N TYR A 12 -11.55 -10.07 9.26
CA TYR A 12 -10.73 -8.92 9.58
C TYR A 12 -11.52 -7.84 10.34
N GLU A 13 -10.88 -7.23 11.33
CA GLU A 13 -11.37 -6.00 11.93
C GLU A 13 -11.26 -4.86 10.93
N MET A 14 -12.36 -4.19 10.62
CA MET A 14 -12.42 -3.12 9.63
C MET A 14 -12.42 -1.77 10.32
N MET A 15 -11.45 -0.92 10.00
CA MET A 15 -11.37 0.48 10.45
C MET A 15 -11.68 1.42 9.29
N ASP A 16 -12.92 1.36 8.83
CA ASP A 16 -13.43 2.22 7.76
C ASP A 16 -13.99 3.55 8.30
N TYR A 17 -14.57 4.35 7.42
CA TYR A 17 -15.20 5.62 7.75
C TYR A 17 -16.25 5.48 8.87
N LYS A 18 -17.10 4.46 8.79
CA LYS A 18 -18.17 4.24 9.78
C LYS A 18 -17.59 3.90 11.15
N TYR A 19 -16.58 3.04 11.16
CA TYR A 19 -15.86 2.71 12.38
C TYR A 19 -15.24 3.96 13.00
N ALA A 20 -14.56 4.79 12.22
CA ALA A 20 -13.91 5.99 12.71
C ALA A 20 -14.91 6.99 13.31
N ALA A 21 -16.08 7.21 12.68
CA ALA A 21 -17.13 8.08 13.19
C ALA A 21 -17.77 7.51 14.47
N GLN A 22 -18.12 6.23 14.49
CA GLN A 22 -18.75 5.57 15.63
C GLN A 22 -17.85 5.49 16.86
N ASN A 23 -16.55 5.45 16.69
CA ASN A 23 -15.57 5.41 17.77
C ASN A 23 -14.98 6.80 18.11
N GLY A 24 -15.54 7.87 17.55
CA GLY A 24 -15.13 9.23 17.86
C GLY A 24 -13.72 9.62 17.37
N LEU A 25 -13.16 8.87 16.42
CA LEU A 25 -11.88 9.19 15.77
C LEU A 25 -12.00 10.38 14.81
N ILE A 26 -13.21 10.55 14.26
CA ILE A 26 -13.61 11.70 13.44
C ILE A 26 -15.00 12.16 13.88
N PRO A 27 -15.39 13.43 13.64
CA PRO A 27 -16.78 13.87 13.81
C PRO A 27 -17.76 13.04 12.96
N GLU A 28 -19.01 12.89 13.43
CA GLU A 28 -20.01 12.07 12.72
C GLU A 28 -20.34 12.58 11.31
N ASP A 29 -20.22 13.90 11.10
CA ASP A 29 -20.46 14.59 9.83
C ASP A 29 -19.15 14.83 9.02
N TYR A 30 -18.03 14.30 9.49
CA TYR A 30 -16.76 14.43 8.80
C TYR A 30 -16.73 13.53 7.57
N LEU A 31 -16.84 14.12 6.41
CA LEU A 31 -16.71 13.41 5.14
C LEU A 31 -15.78 14.21 4.23
N VAL A 32 -14.60 13.69 4.01
CA VAL A 32 -13.59 14.25 3.12
C VAL A 32 -13.28 13.22 2.06
N TRP A 33 -13.41 13.59 0.79
CA TRP A 33 -13.19 12.70 -0.33
C TRP A 33 -14.08 11.43 -0.24
N TRP A 34 -13.51 10.28 -0.04
CA TRP A 34 -14.22 9.00 0.05
C TRP A 34 -14.42 8.50 1.49
N GLY A 35 -14.24 9.36 2.46
CA GLY A 35 -14.38 9.03 3.89
C GLY A 35 -13.53 9.96 4.74
N TYR A 36 -12.28 9.63 4.94
CA TYR A 36 -11.26 10.49 5.51
C TYR A 36 -9.96 10.37 4.70
N GLU A 37 -9.18 11.44 4.68
CA GLU A 37 -7.95 11.57 3.92
C GLU A 37 -6.80 10.70 4.46
N ASP A 38 -5.79 10.48 3.63
CA ASP A 38 -4.64 9.62 3.95
C ASP A 38 -3.86 10.10 5.18
N GLN A 39 -3.84 11.40 5.47
CA GLN A 39 -3.21 11.93 6.68
C GLN A 39 -3.81 11.30 7.94
N LYS A 40 -5.13 11.24 8.05
CA LYS A 40 -5.82 10.57 9.17
C LYS A 40 -5.62 9.06 9.13
N LEU A 41 -5.65 8.46 7.95
CA LEU A 41 -5.35 7.04 7.80
C LEU A 41 -4.00 6.68 8.45
N PHE A 42 -2.95 7.45 8.18
CA PHE A 42 -1.63 7.20 8.75
C PHE A 42 -1.56 7.47 10.26
N GLU A 43 -2.31 8.46 10.77
CA GLU A 43 -2.43 8.71 12.21
C GLU A 43 -3.09 7.53 12.93
N PHE A 44 -4.22 7.03 12.43
CA PHE A 44 -4.92 5.87 12.99
C PHE A 44 -4.10 4.60 12.85
N ALA A 45 -3.42 4.42 11.72
CA ALA A 45 -2.54 3.27 11.50
C ALA A 45 -1.38 3.23 12.49
N LYS A 46 -0.77 4.35 12.84
CA LYS A 46 0.29 4.40 13.86
C LYS A 46 -0.23 3.94 15.23
N GLN A 47 -1.41 4.39 15.61
CA GLN A 47 -2.04 3.97 16.87
C GLN A 47 -2.32 2.47 16.85
N LYS A 48 -2.96 1.98 15.77
CA LYS A 48 -3.34 0.57 15.65
C LYS A 48 -2.14 -0.36 15.58
N VAL A 49 -1.09 -0.01 14.82
CA VAL A 49 0.15 -0.81 14.80
C VAL A 49 0.80 -0.88 16.18
N THR A 50 0.82 0.24 16.91
CA THR A 50 1.37 0.27 18.27
C THR A 50 0.59 -0.66 19.20
N GLU A 51 -0.73 -0.66 19.13
CA GLU A 51 -1.61 -1.56 19.92
C GLU A 51 -1.36 -3.03 19.54
N LEU A 52 -1.31 -3.35 18.24
CA LEU A 52 -1.09 -4.71 17.74
C LEU A 52 0.31 -5.22 18.11
N ALA A 53 1.32 -4.40 17.98
CA ALA A 53 2.70 -4.76 18.31
C ALA A 53 2.95 -4.99 19.81
N ALA A 54 2.08 -4.48 20.68
CA ALA A 54 2.13 -4.73 22.11
C ALA A 54 1.54 -6.11 22.50
N GLN A 55 0.89 -6.81 21.57
CA GLN A 55 0.33 -8.15 21.78
C GLN A 55 1.35 -9.22 21.40
N PRO A 56 1.28 -10.41 22.03
CA PRO A 56 2.22 -11.49 21.73
C PRO A 56 1.94 -12.21 20.39
N GLU A 57 0.73 -12.06 19.85
CA GLU A 57 0.31 -12.71 18.61
C GLU A 57 0.82 -11.97 17.38
N PRO A 58 1.20 -12.68 16.29
CA PRO A 58 1.46 -12.06 15.01
C PRO A 58 0.23 -11.31 14.48
N PHE A 59 0.43 -10.19 13.80
CA PHE A 59 -0.65 -9.42 13.21
C PHE A 59 -0.42 -9.13 11.72
N ASN A 60 -1.48 -8.83 11.03
CA ASN A 60 -1.48 -8.24 9.71
C ASN A 60 -2.29 -6.94 9.74
N LEU A 61 -1.70 -5.85 9.27
CA LEU A 61 -2.39 -4.59 9.04
C LEU A 61 -2.36 -4.26 7.55
N THR A 62 -3.52 -4.24 6.91
CA THR A 62 -3.68 -3.84 5.52
C THR A 62 -4.27 -2.44 5.46
N MET A 63 -3.59 -1.55 4.75
CA MET A 63 -4.01 -0.15 4.57
C MET A 63 -4.29 0.13 3.10
N LEU A 64 -5.29 0.95 2.84
CA LEU A 64 -5.60 1.45 1.50
C LEU A 64 -5.61 2.97 1.53
N THR A 65 -4.66 3.58 0.85
CA THR A 65 -4.62 5.02 0.60
C THR A 65 -5.61 5.41 -0.50
N VAL A 66 -6.14 6.62 -0.44
CA VAL A 66 -7.20 7.07 -1.35
C VAL A 66 -6.96 8.44 -1.96
N ASP A 67 -6.08 9.24 -1.39
CA ASP A 67 -5.88 10.63 -1.85
C ASP A 67 -5.43 10.73 -3.30
N THR A 68 -4.74 9.72 -3.83
CA THR A 68 -4.28 9.67 -5.23
C THR A 68 -5.32 9.13 -6.21
N HIS A 69 -6.56 8.88 -5.77
CA HIS A 69 -7.62 8.42 -6.69
C HIS A 69 -8.02 9.55 -7.66
N PHE A 70 -8.31 9.18 -8.92
CA PHE A 70 -8.72 10.13 -9.95
C PHE A 70 -10.16 10.67 -9.65
N GLU A 71 -10.54 11.86 -10.12
CA GLU A 71 -9.73 12.80 -10.90
C GLU A 71 -9.02 13.75 -9.92
N ASP A 72 -7.81 14.19 -10.29
CA ASP A 72 -6.96 15.16 -9.56
C ASP A 72 -6.62 14.82 -8.10
N GLY A 73 -7.18 13.75 -7.55
CA GLY A 73 -6.97 13.35 -6.17
C GLY A 73 -7.46 14.36 -5.13
N TYR A 74 -7.13 14.09 -3.87
CA TYR A 74 -7.43 14.97 -2.75
C TYR A 74 -6.15 15.54 -2.14
N MET A 75 -6.09 16.86 -2.02
CA MET A 75 -4.96 17.57 -1.45
C MET A 75 -5.13 17.73 0.05
N CYS A 76 -4.41 16.96 0.85
CA CYS A 76 -4.41 17.09 2.31
C CYS A 76 -3.98 18.48 2.78
N GLU A 77 -4.50 18.91 3.92
CA GLU A 77 -4.07 20.15 4.57
C GLU A 77 -2.57 20.06 4.93
N GLY A 78 -1.85 21.14 4.66
CA GLY A 78 -0.40 21.23 4.91
C GLY A 78 0.49 20.56 3.87
N CYS A 79 -0.06 19.96 2.82
CA CYS A 79 0.73 19.49 1.68
C CYS A 79 1.28 20.69 0.87
N PRO A 80 2.59 20.75 0.60
CA PRO A 80 3.17 21.84 -0.16
C PRO A 80 2.80 21.75 -1.65
N LYS A 81 2.37 22.87 -2.23
CA LYS A 81 2.11 23.01 -3.67
C LYS A 81 3.41 23.28 -4.44
N LEU A 82 4.20 22.25 -4.69
CA LEU A 82 5.50 22.38 -5.35
C LEU A 82 5.41 22.43 -6.88
N TYR A 83 4.28 22.00 -7.42
CA TYR A 83 3.98 21.98 -8.85
C TYR A 83 2.94 23.06 -9.23
N GLY A 84 2.88 24.16 -8.46
CA GLY A 84 1.94 25.26 -8.74
C GLY A 84 0.49 24.79 -8.69
N ASP A 85 -0.24 25.05 -9.78
CA ASP A 85 -1.67 24.70 -9.91
C ASP A 85 -1.92 23.27 -10.38
N ASP A 86 -0.89 22.48 -10.68
CA ASP A 86 -1.02 21.05 -10.99
C ASP A 86 -1.34 20.28 -9.69
N GLN A 87 -2.65 20.11 -9.45
CA GLN A 87 -3.13 19.49 -8.22
C GLN A 87 -2.70 18.03 -8.14
N TYR A 88 -2.82 17.25 -9.22
CA TYR A 88 -2.56 15.84 -9.15
C TYR A 88 -1.09 15.52 -8.89
N SER A 89 -0.15 16.25 -9.51
CA SER A 89 1.28 16.14 -9.19
C SER A 89 1.58 16.49 -7.73
N ASN A 90 0.92 17.52 -7.18
CA ASN A 90 1.06 17.88 -5.78
C ASN A 90 0.52 16.78 -4.85
N VAL A 91 -0.63 16.19 -5.17
CA VAL A 91 -1.23 15.08 -4.43
C VAL A 91 -0.33 13.85 -4.46
N MET A 92 0.14 13.42 -5.64
CA MET A 92 1.07 12.29 -5.80
C MET A 92 2.33 12.46 -4.95
N ARG A 93 2.90 13.66 -4.98
CA ARG A 93 4.07 13.97 -4.15
C ARG A 93 3.76 13.92 -2.67
N CYS A 94 2.63 14.52 -2.24
CA CYS A 94 2.24 14.52 -0.84
C CYS A 94 2.00 13.10 -0.33
N SER A 95 1.24 12.27 -1.05
CA SER A 95 1.01 10.87 -0.73
C SER A 95 2.34 10.11 -0.60
N SER A 96 3.23 10.27 -1.56
CA SER A 96 4.57 9.65 -1.53
C SER A 96 5.36 10.05 -0.26
N GLN A 97 5.28 11.31 0.17
CA GLN A 97 5.93 11.77 1.40
C GLN A 97 5.28 11.21 2.66
N GLN A 98 3.96 11.09 2.70
CA GLN A 98 3.22 10.50 3.82
C GLN A 98 3.58 9.02 3.98
N VAL A 99 3.56 8.24 2.88
CA VAL A 99 3.98 6.83 2.86
C VAL A 99 5.42 6.69 3.35
N ALA A 100 6.35 7.47 2.81
CA ALA A 100 7.75 7.40 3.22
C ALA A 100 7.94 7.79 4.70
N SER A 101 7.16 8.75 5.21
CA SER A 101 7.21 9.15 6.61
C SER A 101 6.65 8.06 7.54
N PHE A 102 5.60 7.38 7.14
CA PHE A 102 5.03 6.25 7.88
C PHE A 102 6.01 5.07 7.93
N ILE A 103 6.62 4.72 6.79
CA ILE A 103 7.65 3.65 6.74
C ILE A 103 8.84 3.98 7.65
N ARG A 104 9.37 5.21 7.58
CA ARG A 104 10.48 5.63 8.46
C ARG A 104 10.09 5.60 9.93
N TRP A 105 8.83 5.92 10.25
CA TRP A 105 8.34 5.81 11.62
C TRP A 105 8.33 4.35 12.09
N ILE A 106 7.84 3.41 11.25
CA ILE A 106 7.89 1.96 11.57
C ILE A 106 9.34 1.51 11.79
N GLN A 107 10.25 1.94 10.93
CA GLN A 107 11.68 1.58 11.01
C GLN A 107 12.38 2.03 12.30
N GLN A 108 11.78 2.94 13.05
CA GLN A 108 12.28 3.43 14.34
C GLN A 108 11.65 2.72 15.54
N GLN A 109 10.73 1.78 15.32
CA GLN A 109 10.04 1.07 16.40
C GLN A 109 10.77 -0.24 16.73
N ASP A 110 10.70 -0.65 18.01
CA ASP A 110 11.33 -1.88 18.50
C ASP A 110 10.82 -3.14 17.79
N PHE A 111 9.57 -3.12 17.29
CA PHE A 111 8.97 -4.23 16.57
C PHE A 111 9.42 -4.35 15.11
N TYR A 112 10.17 -3.39 14.58
CA TYR A 112 10.54 -3.37 13.16
C TYR A 112 11.36 -4.60 12.74
N GLU A 113 12.23 -5.11 13.59
CA GLU A 113 13.06 -6.28 13.28
C GLU A 113 12.22 -7.52 12.85
N ASN A 114 10.99 -7.62 13.36
CA ASN A 114 10.05 -8.70 13.08
C ASN A 114 8.89 -8.27 12.15
N THR A 115 9.03 -7.15 11.47
CA THR A 115 7.95 -6.58 10.63
C THR A 115 8.37 -6.50 9.18
N THR A 116 7.65 -7.20 8.31
CA THR A 116 7.77 -7.04 6.85
C THR A 116 6.77 -6.01 6.38
N ILE A 117 7.22 -5.04 5.58
CA ILE A 117 6.34 -4.03 4.96
C ILE A 117 6.23 -4.34 3.47
N VAL A 118 5.00 -4.47 2.99
CA VAL A 118 4.69 -4.62 1.57
C VAL A 118 3.98 -3.36 1.09
N LEU A 119 4.56 -2.70 0.10
CA LEU A 119 3.98 -1.55 -0.57
C LEU A 119 3.69 -1.92 -2.01
N CYS A 120 2.46 -1.73 -2.47
CA CYS A 120 2.09 -1.97 -3.86
C CYS A 120 1.03 -0.99 -4.33
N GLY A 121 1.20 -0.48 -5.55
CA GLY A 121 0.13 0.20 -6.28
C GLY A 121 -0.82 -0.84 -6.89
N ASP A 122 -2.11 -0.58 -6.80
CA ASP A 122 -3.16 -1.47 -7.30
C ASP A 122 -3.26 -1.43 -8.83
N HIS A 123 -3.22 -0.24 -9.42
CA HIS A 123 -3.24 -0.03 -10.87
C HIS A 123 -2.68 1.37 -11.23
N PRO A 124 -2.30 1.62 -12.49
CA PRO A 124 -2.00 2.98 -12.97
C PRO A 124 -3.22 3.90 -12.85
N THR A 125 -2.97 5.21 -12.68
CA THR A 125 -4.07 6.17 -12.62
C THR A 125 -5.00 6.06 -13.83
N MET A 126 -6.29 6.27 -13.60
CA MET A 126 -7.32 6.37 -14.64
C MET A 126 -7.54 7.82 -15.09
N ASP A 127 -6.79 8.76 -14.55
CA ASP A 127 -6.83 10.17 -14.94
C ASP A 127 -6.26 10.32 -16.36
N SER A 128 -7.15 10.52 -17.34
CA SER A 128 -6.78 10.61 -18.75
C SER A 128 -6.08 11.92 -19.06
N ASP A 129 -6.52 13.00 -18.45
CA ASP A 129 -6.02 14.35 -18.72
C ASP A 129 -4.60 14.50 -18.19
N TYR A 130 -4.33 13.94 -17.00
CA TYR A 130 -2.98 13.88 -16.44
C TYR A 130 -2.01 13.06 -17.29
N CYS A 131 -2.52 12.11 -18.07
CA CYS A 131 -1.73 11.24 -18.94
C CYS A 131 -1.70 11.70 -20.41
N GLU A 132 -2.35 12.82 -20.77
CA GLU A 132 -2.53 13.27 -22.14
C GLU A 132 -1.21 13.47 -22.90
N ASP A 133 -0.23 14.07 -22.24
CA ASP A 133 1.09 14.38 -22.82
C ASP A 133 2.11 13.23 -22.69
N MET A 134 1.71 12.05 -22.22
CA MET A 134 2.62 10.91 -22.13
C MET A 134 2.96 10.35 -23.50
N ASP A 135 4.24 9.99 -23.67
CA ASP A 135 4.69 9.27 -24.86
C ASP A 135 3.88 7.97 -25.04
N SER A 136 3.36 7.74 -26.24
CA SER A 136 2.56 6.56 -26.58
C SER A 136 3.29 5.23 -26.34
N ASP A 137 4.62 5.25 -26.40
CA ASP A 137 5.48 4.07 -26.19
C ASP A 137 5.84 3.86 -24.73
N TYR A 138 5.44 4.80 -23.84
CA TYR A 138 5.71 4.67 -22.40
C TYR A 138 4.76 3.67 -21.75
N ILE A 139 5.34 2.58 -21.22
CA ILE A 139 4.60 1.57 -20.48
C ILE A 139 4.45 2.02 -19.02
N ARG A 140 3.25 2.44 -18.65
CA ARG A 140 2.92 2.80 -17.26
C ARG A 140 2.94 1.57 -16.36
N ARG A 141 3.54 1.71 -15.18
CA ARG A 141 3.69 0.63 -14.19
C ARG A 141 3.33 1.12 -12.81
N THR A 142 2.92 0.22 -11.95
CA THR A 142 2.75 0.47 -10.51
C THR A 142 4.07 0.30 -9.78
N TYR A 143 4.17 0.93 -8.62
CA TYR A 143 5.30 0.75 -7.72
C TYR A 143 5.06 -0.42 -6.77
N THR A 144 6.06 -1.25 -6.55
CA THR A 144 6.03 -2.34 -5.57
C THR A 144 7.36 -2.43 -4.84
N ALA A 145 7.29 -2.57 -3.52
CA ALA A 145 8.45 -2.76 -2.66
C ALA A 145 8.14 -3.72 -1.51
N TYR A 146 9.12 -4.56 -1.20
CA TYR A 146 9.15 -5.44 -0.04
C TYR A 146 10.31 -5.00 0.86
N ILE A 147 10.00 -4.52 2.05
CA ILE A 147 10.97 -3.95 2.99
C ILE A 147 11.08 -4.88 4.19
N ASN A 148 12.31 -5.17 4.61
CA ASN A 148 12.61 -6.10 5.70
C ASN A 148 12.03 -7.50 5.44
N ALA A 149 12.14 -7.99 4.20
CA ALA A 149 11.71 -9.32 3.83
C ALA A 149 12.66 -10.39 4.42
N ALA A 150 12.11 -11.51 4.89
CA ALA A 150 12.88 -12.65 5.34
C ALA A 150 13.58 -13.39 4.17
N ALA A 151 12.97 -13.38 3.00
CA ALA A 151 13.56 -13.95 1.78
C ALA A 151 14.63 -13.03 1.21
N GLN A 152 15.71 -13.63 0.70
CA GLN A 152 16.74 -12.93 -0.06
C GLN A 152 16.51 -13.11 -1.55
N LYS A 153 16.78 -12.06 -2.32
CA LYS A 153 16.66 -12.09 -3.77
C LYS A 153 17.77 -12.93 -4.38
N GLU A 154 17.40 -13.90 -5.20
CA GLU A 154 18.36 -14.79 -5.89
C GLU A 154 18.98 -14.16 -7.13
N THR A 155 18.35 -13.13 -7.69
CA THR A 155 18.84 -12.44 -8.88
C THR A 155 18.84 -10.93 -8.69
N GLU A 156 19.81 -10.23 -9.27
CA GLU A 156 19.88 -8.77 -9.30
C GLU A 156 19.08 -8.16 -10.46
N THR A 157 18.53 -8.97 -11.34
CA THR A 157 17.81 -8.52 -12.53
C THR A 157 16.46 -7.91 -12.14
N ARG A 158 16.13 -6.77 -12.75
CA ARG A 158 14.77 -6.22 -12.69
C ARG A 158 13.82 -7.21 -13.36
N ARG A 159 12.70 -7.47 -12.71
CA ARG A 159 11.72 -8.45 -13.17
C ARG A 159 10.49 -7.77 -13.75
N ASP A 160 9.94 -8.33 -14.81
CA ASP A 160 8.60 -8.02 -15.26
C ASP A 160 7.62 -8.96 -14.57
N PHE A 161 6.55 -8.43 -13.99
CA PHE A 161 5.61 -9.20 -13.18
C PHE A 161 4.20 -8.57 -13.17
N THR A 162 3.25 -9.34 -12.71
CA THR A 162 1.85 -8.94 -12.56
C THR A 162 1.39 -9.00 -11.10
N THR A 163 0.15 -8.61 -10.84
CA THR A 163 -0.45 -8.71 -9.52
C THR A 163 -0.57 -10.15 -9.01
N PHE A 164 -0.57 -11.16 -9.89
CA PHE A 164 -0.56 -12.57 -9.48
C PHE A 164 0.69 -12.94 -8.69
N ASP A 165 1.82 -12.31 -8.99
CA ASP A 165 3.12 -12.60 -8.37
C ASP A 165 3.24 -12.02 -6.96
N GLN A 166 2.36 -11.10 -6.58
CA GLN A 166 2.44 -10.44 -5.28
C GLN A 166 2.12 -11.38 -4.10
N PHE A 167 1.16 -12.27 -4.25
CA PHE A 167 0.77 -13.19 -3.17
C PHE A 167 1.89 -14.16 -2.80
N PRO A 168 2.44 -14.99 -3.72
CA PRO A 168 3.58 -15.85 -3.40
C PRO A 168 4.80 -15.07 -2.92
N THR A 169 5.05 -13.89 -3.47
CA THR A 169 6.17 -13.04 -3.05
C THR A 169 5.97 -12.51 -1.61
N THR A 170 4.74 -12.13 -1.25
CA THR A 170 4.43 -11.72 0.12
C THR A 170 4.63 -12.84 1.12
N LEU A 171 4.20 -14.06 0.79
CA LEU A 171 4.43 -15.23 1.64
C LEU A 171 5.94 -15.52 1.80
N ALA A 172 6.70 -15.46 0.71
CA ALA A 172 8.15 -15.62 0.77
C ALA A 172 8.81 -14.49 1.60
N ALA A 173 8.35 -13.26 1.46
CA ALA A 173 8.82 -12.13 2.27
C ALA A 173 8.60 -12.35 3.78
N LEU A 174 7.57 -13.09 4.15
CA LEU A 174 7.27 -13.51 5.53
C LEU A 174 8.04 -14.77 5.96
N GLY A 175 8.89 -15.34 5.10
CA GLY A 175 9.69 -16.52 5.38
C GLY A 175 9.00 -17.85 5.08
N VAL A 176 7.83 -17.85 4.45
CA VAL A 176 7.14 -19.06 4.02
C VAL A 176 7.89 -19.69 2.84
N GLN A 177 8.19 -20.97 2.94
CA GLN A 177 8.78 -21.74 1.84
C GLN A 177 7.66 -22.26 0.93
N ILE A 178 7.79 -21.95 -0.36
CA ILE A 178 6.83 -22.34 -1.39
C ILE A 178 7.50 -23.34 -2.31
N GLU A 179 6.98 -24.57 -2.38
CA GLU A 179 7.49 -25.59 -3.28
C GLU A 179 7.37 -25.13 -4.74
N GLY A 180 8.49 -25.16 -5.49
CA GLY A 180 8.55 -24.70 -6.87
C GLY A 180 8.42 -23.17 -7.04
N ASN A 181 8.42 -22.40 -5.97
CA ASN A 181 8.32 -20.94 -5.99
C ASN A 181 7.08 -20.38 -6.71
N ARG A 182 6.00 -21.16 -6.83
CA ARG A 182 4.77 -20.77 -7.54
C ARG A 182 3.52 -21.08 -6.73
N LEU A 183 2.54 -20.19 -6.78
CA LEU A 183 1.19 -20.41 -6.28
C LEU A 183 0.17 -19.95 -7.31
N GLY A 184 -0.63 -20.88 -7.84
CA GLY A 184 -1.54 -20.57 -8.93
C GLY A 184 -0.80 -20.05 -10.16
N LEU A 185 -1.13 -18.83 -10.59
CA LEU A 185 -0.48 -18.14 -11.71
C LEU A 185 0.72 -17.27 -11.27
N GLY A 186 0.92 -17.08 -9.97
CA GLY A 186 1.95 -16.20 -9.45
C GLY A 186 3.27 -16.91 -9.15
N THR A 187 4.36 -16.19 -9.34
CA THR A 187 5.74 -16.60 -9.07
C THR A 187 6.32 -15.78 -7.92
N ASN A 188 7.07 -16.41 -7.03
CA ASN A 188 7.85 -15.73 -6.00
C ASN A 188 8.96 -14.89 -6.65
N LEU A 189 8.87 -13.57 -6.57
CA LEU A 189 9.81 -12.64 -7.19
C LEU A 189 11.21 -12.61 -6.54
N PHE A 190 11.38 -13.21 -5.38
CA PHE A 190 12.71 -13.40 -4.78
C PHE A 190 13.47 -14.56 -5.44
N SER A 191 12.78 -15.50 -6.08
CA SER A 191 13.38 -16.64 -6.76
C SER A 191 13.89 -16.30 -8.17
N SER A 192 14.63 -17.23 -8.76
CA SER A 192 15.05 -17.18 -10.16
C SER A 192 14.03 -17.74 -11.15
N GLU A 193 12.88 -18.23 -10.67
CA GLU A 193 11.81 -18.74 -11.54
C GLU A 193 11.19 -17.62 -12.37
N THR A 194 10.93 -17.87 -13.65
CA THR A 194 10.32 -16.87 -14.56
C THR A 194 8.87 -16.58 -14.19
N THR A 195 8.44 -15.34 -14.38
CA THR A 195 7.04 -14.95 -14.27
C THR A 195 6.26 -15.26 -15.56
N LEU A 196 4.97 -14.99 -15.58
CA LEU A 196 4.15 -15.15 -16.79
C LEU A 196 4.46 -14.09 -17.87
N THR A 197 5.16 -13.02 -17.51
CA THR A 197 5.46 -11.88 -18.39
C THR A 197 6.92 -11.84 -18.84
N GLU A 198 7.75 -12.73 -18.37
CA GLU A 198 9.12 -13.02 -18.79
C GLU A 198 9.16 -14.19 -19.77
#